data_ce4a38c350de06c5fb1d6b4dea88a897
#
_entry.id   ce4a38c350de06c5fb1d6b4dea88a897
#
_cell.length_a   1.000
_cell.length_b   1.000
_cell.length_c   1.000
_cell.angle_alpha   90.00
_cell.angle_beta   90.00
_cell.angle_gamma   90.00
#
_symmetry.space_group_name_H-M   'P 1'
#
loop_
_entity.id
_entity.type
_entity.pdbx_description
1 polymer ?
#
loop_
_entity_poly.entity_id
_entity_poly.type
_entity_poly.pdbx_seq_one_letter_code
_entity_poly.pdbx_strand_id
1 'polypeptide(L)'
;MVFWKRELRELEASGHRFEDIFRIFSTEFTDTPFSLQFTAGQTQRMSYAELTALTNRLARVLHARFAGQEGAFLAIRMENSPLWVAAFFGTLMAGFRPLLLNLRLDDATLAPVEQLAAGVLTDRPRESCVNLAEAGDAPEFTPVWADEIALMTSGTTGTPKLVLYDGAAITAQLLQSESIVRKCPEVKHDRLARELRMLAFLPFYHIFGLMASLLWFIFFGVTFVFLERYDSRSIQYACKVGRVTHFFAVPAVWEQTARQLLREAERQGQKEKLLRAVRFSNGLQSVFPRLGARL
;
A
#
# COMPACT_ATOMS: atom_id res chain seq x y z
N MET A 1 23.00 11.19 0.71
CA MET A 1 23.37 9.76 0.78
C MET A 1 23.17 9.16 2.19
N VAL A 2 22.54 9.86 3.12
CA VAL A 2 22.50 9.47 4.54
C VAL A 2 21.15 8.89 4.98
N PHE A 3 20.04 9.25 4.33
CA PHE A 3 18.67 8.99 4.84
C PHE A 3 18.16 7.55 4.72
N TRP A 4 18.58 6.77 3.73
CA TRP A 4 18.15 5.38 3.54
C TRP A 4 18.92 4.39 4.41
N LYS A 5 20.09 4.78 4.88
CA LYS A 5 20.98 3.89 5.64
C LYS A 5 20.61 3.78 7.11
N ARG A 6 19.87 4.76 7.65
CA ARG A 6 19.50 4.74 9.06
C ARG A 6 18.40 3.73 9.30
N GLU A 7 17.28 3.86 8.58
CA GLU A 7 16.11 3.00 8.71
C GLU A 7 16.45 1.54 8.39
N LEU A 8 17.23 1.29 7.32
CA LEU A 8 17.68 -0.06 6.97
C LEU A 8 18.62 -0.65 8.02
N ARG A 9 19.54 0.12 8.60
CA ARG A 9 20.41 -0.34 9.70
C ARG A 9 19.61 -0.63 10.96
N GLU A 10 18.64 0.19 11.25
CA GLU A 10 17.76 -0.01 12.38
C GLU A 10 16.96 -1.30 12.22
N LEU A 11 16.41 -1.55 11.02
CA LEU A 11 15.73 -2.81 10.70
C LEU A 11 16.69 -4.01 10.76
N GLU A 12 17.92 -3.88 10.22
CA GLU A 12 18.94 -4.92 10.26
C GLU A 12 19.36 -5.30 11.70
N ALA A 13 19.36 -4.31 12.60
CA ALA A 13 19.68 -4.49 14.01
C ALA A 13 18.48 -4.89 14.88
N SER A 14 17.29 -4.99 14.30
CA SER A 14 16.04 -5.29 15.01
C SER A 14 15.75 -6.79 15.09
N GLY A 15 14.58 -7.15 15.66
CA GLY A 15 14.07 -8.51 15.71
C GLY A 15 13.52 -9.05 14.39
N HIS A 16 13.53 -8.26 13.32
CA HIS A 16 13.01 -8.59 11.98
C HIS A 16 11.53 -8.96 11.99
N ARG A 17 10.72 -8.17 12.73
CA ARG A 17 9.29 -8.38 12.90
C ARG A 17 8.47 -7.29 12.24
N PHE A 18 7.18 -7.51 12.03
CA PHE A 18 6.24 -6.46 11.58
C PHE A 18 6.18 -5.28 12.56
N GLU A 19 6.33 -5.54 13.86
CA GLU A 19 6.47 -4.52 14.89
C GLU A 19 7.61 -3.54 14.60
N ASP A 20 8.76 -4.04 14.15
CA ASP A 20 9.93 -3.21 13.84
C ASP A 20 9.66 -2.28 12.66
N ILE A 21 8.99 -2.78 11.61
CA ILE A 21 8.59 -1.97 10.46
C ILE A 21 7.66 -0.83 10.93
N PHE A 22 6.64 -1.17 11.73
CA PHE A 22 5.69 -0.18 12.25
C PHE A 22 6.38 0.85 13.15
N ARG A 23 7.21 0.42 14.09
CA ARG A 23 7.94 1.29 15.01
C ARG A 23 8.81 2.29 14.24
N ILE A 24 9.54 1.84 13.23
CA ILE A 24 10.44 2.71 12.45
C ILE A 24 9.63 3.81 11.75
N PHE A 25 8.61 3.49 10.96
CA PHE A 25 7.91 4.55 10.24
C PHE A 25 7.05 5.43 11.15
N SER A 26 6.50 4.90 12.23
CA SER A 26 5.64 5.66 13.15
C SER A 26 6.42 6.64 14.03
N THR A 27 7.71 6.39 14.26
CA THR A 27 8.58 7.30 15.03
C THR A 27 9.34 8.29 14.15
N GLU A 28 9.81 7.85 12.96
CA GLU A 28 10.67 8.66 12.11
C GLU A 28 9.92 9.69 11.25
N PHE A 29 8.63 9.44 10.95
CA PHE A 29 7.88 10.23 9.94
C PHE A 29 6.62 10.89 10.48
N THR A 30 6.50 11.13 11.78
CA THR A 30 5.28 11.64 12.45
C THR A 30 4.60 12.79 11.72
N ASP A 31 5.37 13.82 11.34
CA ASP A 31 4.85 15.04 10.69
C ASP A 31 4.77 14.93 9.15
N THR A 32 5.23 13.81 8.59
CA THR A 32 5.19 13.60 7.15
C THR A 32 3.77 13.25 6.71
N PRO A 33 3.28 13.78 5.57
CA PRO A 33 2.02 13.36 5.00
C PRO A 33 2.08 11.87 4.61
N PHE A 34 1.20 11.05 5.20
CA PHE A 34 1.06 9.64 4.84
C PHE A 34 0.21 9.48 3.59
N SER A 35 -0.95 10.15 3.52
CA SER A 35 -1.87 9.94 2.42
C SER A 35 -2.52 11.20 1.86
N LEU A 36 -2.82 11.12 0.57
CA LEU A 36 -3.70 12.03 -0.15
C LEU A 36 -4.83 11.20 -0.77
N GLN A 37 -6.08 11.59 -0.52
CA GLN A 37 -7.27 11.02 -1.17
C GLN A 37 -8.06 12.14 -1.83
N PHE A 38 -8.57 11.87 -3.03
CA PHE A 38 -9.37 12.83 -3.80
C PHE A 38 -10.79 12.31 -3.89
N THR A 39 -11.69 12.86 -3.09
CA THR A 39 -13.10 12.46 -3.02
C THR A 39 -13.99 13.67 -3.32
N ALA A 40 -14.87 13.57 -4.32
CA ALA A 40 -15.85 14.61 -4.67
C ALA A 40 -15.27 16.03 -4.78
N GLY A 41 -14.06 16.17 -5.35
CA GLY A 41 -13.39 17.46 -5.51
C GLY A 41 -12.67 18.00 -4.28
N GLN A 42 -12.70 17.27 -3.17
CA GLN A 42 -11.95 17.59 -1.95
C GLN A 42 -10.69 16.73 -1.85
N THR A 43 -9.64 17.30 -1.26
CA THR A 43 -8.42 16.56 -0.94
C THR A 43 -8.40 16.28 0.55
N GLN A 44 -8.53 15.03 0.91
CA GLN A 44 -8.32 14.57 2.29
C GLN A 44 -6.85 14.21 2.45
N ARG A 45 -6.29 14.59 3.60
CA ARG A 45 -4.90 14.32 3.98
C ARG A 45 -4.85 13.64 5.32
N MET A 46 -3.87 12.77 5.48
CA MET A 46 -3.57 12.11 6.76
C MET A 46 -2.05 12.11 6.93
N SER A 47 -1.56 12.44 8.10
CA SER A 47 -0.15 12.32 8.48
C SER A 47 0.18 10.91 8.97
N TYR A 48 1.47 10.59 9.10
CA TYR A 48 1.90 9.33 9.73
C TYR A 48 1.50 9.27 11.21
N ALA A 49 1.48 10.40 11.93
CA ALA A 49 0.97 10.46 13.30
C ALA A 49 -0.52 10.08 13.37
N GLU A 50 -1.35 10.60 12.46
CA GLU A 50 -2.77 10.26 12.39
C GLU A 50 -2.99 8.79 11.98
N LEU A 51 -2.18 8.24 11.07
CA LEU A 51 -2.19 6.81 10.76
C LEU A 51 -1.86 5.97 12.00
N THR A 52 -0.83 6.36 12.74
CA THR A 52 -0.42 5.68 13.98
C THR A 52 -1.53 5.72 15.03
N ALA A 53 -2.17 6.87 15.23
CA ALA A 53 -3.29 7.01 16.14
C ALA A 53 -4.50 6.14 15.73
N LEU A 54 -4.82 6.12 14.43
CA LEU A 54 -5.87 5.25 13.88
C LEU A 54 -5.53 3.77 14.10
N THR A 55 -4.29 3.36 13.83
CA THR A 55 -3.82 1.98 14.03
C THR A 55 -3.96 1.56 15.49
N ASN A 56 -3.50 2.39 16.43
CA ASN A 56 -3.61 2.12 17.86
C ASN A 56 -5.08 1.99 18.31
N ARG A 57 -5.96 2.87 17.82
CA ARG A 57 -7.40 2.80 18.10
C ARG A 57 -8.00 1.50 17.59
N LEU A 58 -7.73 1.10 16.35
CA LEU A 58 -8.22 -0.14 15.78
C LEU A 58 -7.68 -1.35 16.53
N ALA A 59 -6.40 -1.35 16.92
CA ALA A 59 -5.80 -2.43 17.70
C ALA A 59 -6.55 -2.64 19.03
N ARG A 60 -6.88 -1.56 19.76
CA ARG A 60 -7.69 -1.65 21.00
C ARG A 60 -9.06 -2.28 20.73
N VAL A 61 -9.76 -1.81 19.71
CA VAL A 61 -11.09 -2.33 19.34
C VAL A 61 -11.02 -3.82 19.00
N LEU A 62 -10.04 -4.22 18.17
CA LEU A 62 -9.88 -5.61 17.75
C LEU A 62 -9.48 -6.51 18.93
N HIS A 63 -8.56 -6.07 19.78
CA HIS A 63 -8.17 -6.81 20.98
C HIS A 63 -9.35 -7.04 21.92
N ALA A 64 -10.14 -5.98 22.20
CA ALA A 64 -11.31 -6.11 23.08
C ALA A 64 -12.41 -7.00 22.46
N ARG A 65 -12.64 -6.87 21.14
CA ARG A 65 -13.72 -7.60 20.46
C ARG A 65 -13.45 -9.09 20.34
N PHE A 66 -12.19 -9.49 20.13
CA PHE A 66 -11.78 -10.87 19.89
C PHE A 66 -10.93 -11.44 21.05
N ALA A 67 -11.08 -10.88 22.25
CA ALA A 67 -10.34 -11.33 23.42
C ALA A 67 -10.45 -12.86 23.64
N GLY A 68 -9.32 -13.51 23.91
CA GLY A 68 -9.22 -14.97 24.09
C GLY A 68 -9.11 -15.75 22.76
N GLN A 69 -9.01 -15.07 21.63
CA GLN A 69 -8.79 -15.69 20.31
C GLN A 69 -7.46 -15.22 19.69
N GLU A 70 -6.51 -14.76 20.50
CA GLU A 70 -5.20 -14.28 20.06
C GLU A 70 -4.50 -15.37 19.20
N GLY A 71 -3.82 -14.95 18.15
CA GLY A 71 -3.23 -15.84 17.16
C GLY A 71 -4.19 -16.35 16.07
N ALA A 72 -5.51 -16.09 16.19
CA ALA A 72 -6.44 -16.38 15.11
C ALA A 72 -6.24 -15.44 13.92
N PHE A 73 -6.80 -15.82 12.76
CA PHE A 73 -6.87 -14.92 11.61
C PHE A 73 -8.00 -13.91 11.78
N LEU A 74 -7.76 -12.65 11.37
CA LEU A 74 -8.79 -11.68 11.04
C LEU A 74 -8.69 -11.34 9.56
N ALA A 75 -9.77 -11.59 8.82
CA ALA A 75 -9.80 -11.40 7.38
C ALA A 75 -10.00 -9.92 7.04
N ILE A 76 -9.14 -9.34 6.21
CA ILE A 76 -9.27 -7.96 5.73
C ILE A 76 -9.93 -7.97 4.35
N ARG A 77 -11.16 -7.42 4.30
CA ARG A 77 -12.00 -7.34 3.10
C ARG A 77 -12.27 -5.87 2.75
N MET A 78 -11.24 -5.17 2.34
CA MET A 78 -11.29 -3.75 2.00
C MET A 78 -10.38 -3.43 0.80
N GLU A 79 -10.74 -2.40 0.03
CA GLU A 79 -9.87 -1.84 -1.00
C GLU A 79 -8.71 -1.04 -0.36
N ASN A 80 -7.67 -0.79 -1.16
CA ASN A 80 -6.54 0.02 -0.71
C ASN A 80 -7.02 1.38 -0.17
N SER A 81 -6.73 1.65 1.08
CA SER A 81 -7.10 2.90 1.76
C SER A 81 -6.21 3.12 2.98
N PRO A 82 -6.17 4.32 3.57
CA PRO A 82 -5.53 4.53 4.87
C PRO A 82 -6.11 3.61 5.97
N LEU A 83 -7.43 3.37 5.93
CA LEU A 83 -8.10 2.47 6.87
C LEU A 83 -7.60 1.01 6.71
N TRP A 84 -7.36 0.56 5.46
CA TRP A 84 -6.77 -0.76 5.18
C TRP A 84 -5.41 -0.90 5.86
N VAL A 85 -4.54 0.12 5.72
CA VAL A 85 -3.19 0.09 6.32
C VAL A 85 -3.26 0.09 7.84
N ALA A 86 -4.14 0.90 8.42
CA ALA A 86 -4.37 0.91 9.86
C ALA A 86 -4.95 -0.42 10.36
N ALA A 87 -5.86 -1.05 9.62
CA ALA A 87 -6.40 -2.37 9.93
C ALA A 87 -5.33 -3.46 9.87
N PHE A 88 -4.45 -3.43 8.86
CA PHE A 88 -3.36 -4.38 8.72
C PHE A 88 -2.43 -4.38 9.94
N PHE A 89 -1.87 -3.21 10.28
CA PHE A 89 -0.99 -3.10 11.44
C PHE A 89 -1.74 -3.21 12.77
N GLY A 90 -2.97 -2.70 12.85
CA GLY A 90 -3.82 -2.82 14.04
C GLY A 90 -4.19 -4.27 14.38
N THR A 91 -4.42 -5.09 13.36
CA THR A 91 -4.63 -6.55 13.53
C THR A 91 -3.40 -7.22 14.11
N LEU A 92 -2.21 -6.95 13.54
CA LEU A 92 -0.95 -7.48 14.06
C LEU A 92 -0.67 -7.03 15.50
N MET A 93 -0.83 -5.73 15.78
CA MET A 93 -0.63 -5.13 17.10
C MET A 93 -1.58 -5.71 18.17
N ALA A 94 -2.80 -6.08 17.76
CA ALA A 94 -3.80 -6.69 18.66
C ALA A 94 -3.56 -8.18 18.92
N GLY A 95 -2.53 -8.81 18.32
CA GLY A 95 -2.19 -10.22 18.51
C GLY A 95 -2.84 -11.16 17.51
N PHE A 96 -3.43 -10.65 16.42
CA PHE A 96 -4.10 -11.44 15.39
C PHE A 96 -3.32 -11.47 14.09
N ARG A 97 -3.52 -12.52 13.29
CA ARG A 97 -2.88 -12.67 11.99
C ARG A 97 -3.78 -12.12 10.87
N PRO A 98 -3.36 -11.10 10.11
CA PRO A 98 -4.11 -10.63 8.95
C PRO A 98 -4.25 -11.72 7.89
N LEU A 99 -5.48 -12.01 7.46
CA LEU A 99 -5.80 -12.81 6.30
C LEU A 99 -6.26 -11.87 5.17
N LEU A 100 -5.43 -11.70 4.15
CA LEU A 100 -5.66 -10.72 3.10
C LEU A 100 -6.51 -11.32 1.97
N LEU A 101 -7.77 -10.86 1.85
CA LEU A 101 -8.72 -11.40 0.89
C LEU A 101 -8.58 -10.76 -0.48
N ASN A 102 -8.59 -11.58 -1.53
CA ASN A 102 -8.60 -11.11 -2.91
C ASN A 102 -10.01 -10.67 -3.33
N LEU A 103 -10.26 -9.37 -3.32
CA LEU A 103 -11.57 -8.78 -3.62
C LEU A 103 -12.06 -8.94 -5.07
N ARG A 104 -11.24 -9.50 -5.97
CA ARG A 104 -11.66 -9.83 -7.35
C ARG A 104 -12.35 -11.18 -7.46
N LEU A 105 -12.31 -11.97 -6.39
CA LEU A 105 -13.03 -13.24 -6.31
C LEU A 105 -14.46 -12.99 -5.84
N ASP A 106 -15.37 -13.84 -6.27
CA ASP A 106 -16.77 -13.79 -5.86
C ASP A 106 -16.97 -14.25 -4.41
N ASP A 107 -18.11 -13.92 -3.85
CA ASP A 107 -18.46 -14.23 -2.46
C ASP A 107 -18.48 -15.74 -2.19
N ALA A 108 -18.87 -16.55 -3.15
CA ALA A 108 -18.91 -18.01 -3.01
C ALA A 108 -17.50 -18.61 -2.85
N THR A 109 -16.53 -18.04 -3.57
CA THR A 109 -15.11 -18.41 -3.46
C THR A 109 -14.48 -17.88 -2.16
N LEU A 110 -14.90 -16.72 -1.69
CA LEU A 110 -14.35 -16.11 -0.47
C LEU A 110 -14.95 -16.72 0.81
N ALA A 111 -16.21 -17.12 0.82
CA ALA A 111 -16.91 -17.59 2.02
C ALA A 111 -16.17 -18.72 2.78
N PRO A 112 -15.63 -19.78 2.13
CA PRO A 112 -14.87 -20.80 2.83
C PRO A 112 -13.58 -20.27 3.45
N VAL A 113 -12.97 -19.26 2.84
CA VAL A 113 -11.73 -18.64 3.35
C VAL A 113 -12.03 -17.70 4.52
N GLU A 114 -13.14 -16.96 4.47
CA GLU A 114 -13.62 -16.12 5.56
C GLU A 114 -13.94 -16.94 6.82
N GLN A 115 -14.43 -18.17 6.67
CA GLN A 115 -14.69 -19.09 7.79
C GLN A 115 -13.43 -19.53 8.55
N LEU A 116 -12.24 -19.36 7.98
CA LEU A 116 -10.97 -19.64 8.67
C LEU A 116 -10.58 -18.53 9.65
N ALA A 117 -11.24 -17.37 9.58
CA ALA A 117 -10.97 -16.22 10.42
C ALA A 117 -11.97 -16.11 11.58
N ALA A 118 -11.52 -15.60 12.71
CA ALA A 118 -12.39 -15.26 13.85
C ALA A 118 -13.36 -14.12 13.51
N GLY A 119 -13.04 -13.29 12.51
CA GLY A 119 -13.90 -12.23 12.02
C GLY A 119 -13.42 -11.64 10.70
N VAL A 120 -14.32 -10.95 10.01
CA VAL A 120 -14.08 -10.26 8.74
C VAL A 120 -14.16 -8.75 8.97
N LEU A 121 -13.09 -8.04 8.63
CA LEU A 121 -12.95 -6.60 8.77
C LEU A 121 -13.30 -5.90 7.44
N THR A 122 -14.18 -4.91 7.50
CA THR A 122 -14.66 -4.17 6.32
C THR A 122 -14.62 -2.65 6.56
N ASP A 123 -14.69 -1.88 5.48
CA ASP A 123 -14.86 -0.42 5.49
C ASP A 123 -16.30 0.03 5.24
N ARG A 124 -17.23 -0.93 5.08
CA ARG A 124 -18.66 -0.73 4.78
C ARG A 124 -19.50 -1.68 5.59
N PRO A 125 -20.75 -1.30 5.92
CA PRO A 125 -21.68 -2.21 6.57
C PRO A 125 -21.87 -3.51 5.75
N ARG A 126 -21.65 -4.64 6.38
CA ARG A 126 -21.86 -5.97 5.83
C ARG A 126 -22.29 -6.89 6.95
N GLU A 127 -23.26 -7.77 6.66
CA GLU A 127 -23.74 -8.75 7.61
C GLU A 127 -22.61 -9.61 8.14
N SER A 128 -22.60 -9.86 9.44
CA SER A 128 -21.59 -10.67 10.16
C SER A 128 -20.15 -10.16 10.07
N CYS A 129 -19.91 -8.92 9.60
CA CYS A 129 -18.60 -8.31 9.50
C CYS A 129 -18.40 -7.17 10.53
N VAL A 130 -17.14 -6.83 10.78
CA VAL A 130 -16.77 -5.68 11.63
C VAL A 130 -16.51 -4.48 10.73
N ASN A 131 -17.41 -3.51 10.75
CA ASN A 131 -17.22 -2.25 10.02
C ASN A 131 -16.23 -1.35 10.77
N LEU A 132 -14.99 -1.27 10.28
CA LEU A 132 -13.93 -0.48 10.91
C LEU A 132 -14.09 1.03 10.70
N ALA A 133 -14.85 1.47 9.68
CA ALA A 133 -15.12 2.88 9.47
C ALA A 133 -15.99 3.49 10.58
N GLU A 134 -16.82 2.66 11.23
CA GLU A 134 -17.69 3.03 12.34
C GLU A 134 -17.18 2.53 13.71
N ALA A 135 -15.97 1.96 13.74
CA ALA A 135 -15.39 1.45 14.98
C ALA A 135 -15.18 2.60 15.98
N GLY A 136 -15.77 2.43 17.15
CA GLY A 136 -15.61 3.34 18.29
C GLY A 136 -14.22 3.32 18.89
N ASP A 137 -14.14 3.52 20.20
CA ASP A 137 -12.91 3.37 20.97
C ASP A 137 -13.06 2.19 21.95
N ALA A 138 -11.94 1.71 22.48
CA ALA A 138 -11.87 0.62 23.43
C ALA A 138 -10.76 0.90 24.46
N PRO A 139 -10.78 0.21 25.62
CA PRO A 139 -9.76 0.40 26.65
C PRO A 139 -8.35 0.17 26.15
N GLU A 140 -7.39 0.85 26.75
CA GLU A 140 -5.97 0.63 26.52
C GLU A 140 -5.59 -0.83 26.85
N PHE A 141 -4.63 -1.35 26.10
CA PHE A 141 -4.07 -2.67 26.29
C PHE A 141 -2.56 -2.65 26.03
N THR A 142 -1.85 -3.65 26.49
CA THR A 142 -0.44 -3.84 26.12
C THR A 142 -0.38 -4.59 24.79
N PRO A 143 0.21 -4.01 23.74
CA PRO A 143 0.29 -4.66 22.44
C PRO A 143 0.95 -6.04 22.49
N VAL A 144 0.35 -7.01 21.83
CA VAL A 144 0.84 -8.39 21.71
C VAL A 144 0.98 -8.72 20.23
N TRP A 145 2.06 -8.25 19.63
CA TRP A 145 2.26 -8.34 18.19
C TRP A 145 2.25 -9.78 17.66
N ALA A 146 1.32 -10.07 16.75
CA ALA A 146 1.46 -11.23 15.88
C ALA A 146 2.52 -10.93 14.80
N ASP A 147 3.18 -11.99 14.33
CA ASP A 147 4.28 -11.86 13.38
C ASP A 147 4.10 -12.72 12.12
N GLU A 148 2.86 -13.00 11.76
CA GLU A 148 2.51 -13.80 10.60
C GLU A 148 1.30 -13.20 9.87
N ILE A 149 1.31 -13.26 8.55
CA ILE A 149 0.21 -12.85 7.68
C ILE A 149 -0.12 -13.97 6.69
N ALA A 150 -1.36 -14.03 6.21
CA ALA A 150 -1.79 -14.96 5.18
C ALA A 150 -2.27 -14.23 3.94
N LEU A 151 -1.81 -14.66 2.76
CA LEU A 151 -2.24 -14.16 1.47
C LEU A 151 -2.86 -15.28 0.65
N MET A 152 -3.89 -14.94 -0.12
CA MET A 152 -4.49 -15.84 -1.09
C MET A 152 -3.67 -15.87 -2.38
N THR A 153 -3.42 -17.06 -2.90
CA THR A 153 -2.84 -17.23 -4.24
C THR A 153 -3.84 -17.93 -5.14
N SER A 154 -3.83 -17.59 -6.45
CA SER A 154 -4.59 -18.32 -7.45
C SER A 154 -4.01 -19.72 -7.58
N GLY A 155 -4.62 -20.70 -6.94
CA GLY A 155 -4.24 -22.10 -7.12
C GLY A 155 -4.47 -22.52 -8.58
N THR A 156 -3.54 -23.25 -9.16
CA THR A 156 -3.68 -23.84 -10.52
C THR A 156 -4.87 -24.81 -10.61
N THR A 157 -5.42 -25.23 -9.49
CA THR A 157 -6.56 -26.15 -9.35
C THR A 157 -7.90 -25.44 -9.14
N GLY A 158 -7.96 -24.12 -9.24
CA GLY A 158 -9.20 -23.33 -9.04
C GLY A 158 -9.55 -23.04 -7.58
N THR A 159 -8.99 -23.76 -6.62
CA THR A 159 -9.19 -23.48 -5.19
C THR A 159 -8.08 -22.55 -4.68
N PRO A 160 -8.42 -21.41 -4.05
CA PRO A 160 -7.42 -20.50 -3.48
C PRO A 160 -6.58 -21.21 -2.41
N LYS A 161 -5.26 -21.03 -2.48
CA LYS A 161 -4.35 -21.52 -1.45
C LYS A 161 -3.92 -20.33 -0.57
N LEU A 162 -3.75 -20.57 0.71
CA LEU A 162 -3.18 -19.61 1.64
C LEU A 162 -1.67 -19.83 1.73
N VAL A 163 -0.93 -18.74 1.61
CA VAL A 163 0.52 -18.71 1.83
C VAL A 163 0.78 -17.80 3.03
N LEU A 164 1.54 -18.33 3.99
CA LEU A 164 1.93 -17.62 5.18
C LEU A 164 3.28 -16.94 4.98
N TYR A 165 3.41 -15.73 5.49
CA TYR A 165 4.66 -14.98 5.54
C TYR A 165 4.84 -14.45 6.94
N ASP A 166 6.01 -14.66 7.50
CA ASP A 166 6.42 -14.08 8.78
C ASP A 166 7.15 -12.74 8.59
N GLY A 167 7.35 -12.03 9.69
CA GLY A 167 8.08 -10.77 9.70
C GLY A 167 9.50 -10.91 9.20
N ALA A 168 10.16 -12.05 9.48
CA ALA A 168 11.53 -12.29 9.05
C ALA A 168 11.65 -12.37 7.52
N ALA A 169 10.73 -13.07 6.84
CA ALA A 169 10.70 -13.15 5.38
C ALA A 169 10.43 -11.77 4.74
N ILE A 170 9.51 -10.99 5.32
CA ILE A 170 9.15 -9.65 4.85
C ILE A 170 10.31 -8.68 5.05
N THR A 171 10.92 -8.65 6.23
CA THR A 171 12.05 -7.75 6.53
C THR A 171 13.29 -8.11 5.73
N ALA A 172 13.59 -9.39 5.51
CA ALA A 172 14.67 -9.84 4.63
C ALA A 172 14.50 -9.29 3.21
N GLN A 173 13.26 -9.31 2.68
CA GLN A 173 12.97 -8.75 1.36
C GLN A 173 13.15 -7.22 1.33
N LEU A 174 12.76 -6.50 2.38
CA LEU A 174 13.00 -5.06 2.50
C LEU A 174 14.50 -4.74 2.51
N LEU A 175 15.29 -5.46 3.28
CA LEU A 175 16.76 -5.29 3.36
C LEU A 175 17.42 -5.59 2.01
N GLN A 176 17.05 -6.66 1.32
CA GLN A 176 17.58 -7.00 0.00
C GLN A 176 17.25 -5.94 -1.06
N SER A 177 16.15 -5.20 -0.89
CA SER A 177 15.75 -4.14 -1.82
C SER A 177 16.72 -2.94 -1.83
N GLU A 178 17.61 -2.79 -0.85
CA GLU A 178 18.69 -1.78 -0.86
C GLU A 178 19.52 -1.86 -2.14
N SER A 179 19.73 -3.06 -2.65
CA SER A 179 20.47 -3.28 -3.89
C SER A 179 19.81 -2.61 -5.10
N ILE A 180 18.48 -2.56 -5.13
CA ILE A 180 17.69 -1.90 -6.19
C ILE A 180 17.91 -0.40 -6.12
N VAL A 181 17.77 0.20 -4.93
CA VAL A 181 17.99 1.64 -4.71
C VAL A 181 19.41 2.03 -5.08
N ARG A 182 20.39 1.19 -4.76
CA ARG A 182 21.80 1.44 -5.08
C ARG A 182 22.06 1.44 -6.58
N LYS A 183 21.39 0.58 -7.34
CA LYS A 183 21.51 0.44 -8.80
C LYS A 183 20.67 1.46 -9.59
N CYS A 184 19.65 2.06 -8.96
CA CYS A 184 18.75 3.04 -9.59
C CYS A 184 19.03 4.45 -9.04
N PRO A 185 20.00 5.20 -9.63
CA PRO A 185 20.35 6.54 -9.17
C PRO A 185 19.18 7.53 -9.25
N GLU A 186 18.20 7.29 -10.13
CA GLU A 186 16.98 8.09 -10.29
C GLU A 186 16.16 8.11 -9.00
N VAL A 187 15.99 6.97 -8.35
CA VAL A 187 15.25 6.85 -7.07
C VAL A 187 15.93 7.68 -5.98
N LYS A 188 17.29 7.73 -5.95
CA LYS A 188 18.05 8.56 -5.03
C LYS A 188 17.86 10.04 -5.28
N HIS A 189 17.82 10.44 -6.55
CA HIS A 189 17.76 11.83 -6.95
C HIS A 189 16.40 12.45 -6.69
N ASP A 190 15.33 11.71 -6.94
CA ASP A 190 13.97 12.20 -6.72
C ASP A 190 13.70 12.46 -5.22
N ARG A 191 14.22 11.64 -4.33
CA ARG A 191 14.09 11.86 -2.88
C ARG A 191 14.83 13.10 -2.36
N LEU A 192 15.98 13.42 -2.96
CA LEU A 192 16.73 14.62 -2.60
C LEU A 192 16.13 15.93 -3.14
N ALA A 193 15.33 15.80 -4.22
CA ALA A 193 14.81 16.95 -4.95
C ALA A 193 13.30 17.18 -4.76
N ARG A 194 12.53 16.17 -4.35
CA ARG A 194 11.08 16.20 -4.28
C ARG A 194 10.53 15.28 -3.19
N GLU A 195 9.35 15.62 -2.70
CA GLU A 195 8.51 14.73 -1.94
C GLU A 195 8.09 13.54 -2.82
N LEU A 196 8.43 12.33 -2.39
CA LEU A 196 8.02 11.11 -3.10
C LEU A 196 6.55 10.82 -2.86
N ARG A 197 5.81 10.52 -3.93
CA ARG A 197 4.39 10.20 -3.88
C ARG A 197 4.11 8.95 -4.70
N MET A 198 3.63 7.91 -4.00
CA MET A 198 3.32 6.61 -4.57
C MET A 198 1.83 6.50 -4.87
N LEU A 199 1.45 6.16 -6.11
CA LEU A 199 0.07 5.78 -6.41
C LEU A 199 -0.23 4.40 -5.83
N ALA A 200 -1.16 4.32 -4.89
CA ALA A 200 -1.59 3.08 -4.23
C ALA A 200 -2.53 2.27 -5.14
N PHE A 201 -2.03 1.88 -6.32
CA PHE A 201 -2.81 1.24 -7.38
C PHE A 201 -2.84 -0.29 -7.28
N LEU A 202 -1.68 -0.92 -7.04
CA LEU A 202 -1.62 -2.38 -6.91
C LEU A 202 -2.33 -2.82 -5.62
N PRO A 203 -3.19 -3.87 -5.69
CA PRO A 203 -3.90 -4.33 -4.52
C PRO A 203 -2.96 -4.80 -3.41
N PHE A 204 -3.15 -4.33 -2.20
CA PHE A 204 -2.32 -4.69 -1.04
C PHE A 204 -2.56 -6.12 -0.55
N TYR A 205 -3.64 -6.76 -0.97
CA TYR A 205 -3.90 -8.18 -0.71
C TYR A 205 -3.08 -9.13 -1.61
N HIS A 206 -2.31 -8.62 -2.57
CA HIS A 206 -1.33 -9.39 -3.35
C HIS A 206 0.08 -9.10 -2.86
N ILE A 207 0.94 -10.13 -2.80
CA ILE A 207 2.32 -10.00 -2.30
C ILE A 207 3.11 -8.89 -3.01
N PHE A 208 2.95 -8.73 -4.33
CA PHE A 208 3.64 -7.67 -5.06
C PHE A 208 3.11 -6.27 -4.67
N GLY A 209 1.79 -6.12 -4.51
CA GLY A 209 1.19 -4.87 -4.04
C GLY A 209 1.59 -4.55 -2.60
N LEU A 210 1.56 -5.56 -1.73
CA LEU A 210 1.97 -5.44 -0.33
C LEU A 210 3.44 -5.02 -0.20
N MET A 211 4.34 -5.74 -0.86
CA MET A 211 5.79 -5.50 -0.74
C MET A 211 6.24 -4.27 -1.52
N ALA A 212 6.01 -4.24 -2.85
CA ALA A 212 6.58 -3.23 -3.72
C ALA A 212 5.83 -1.90 -3.67
N SER A 213 4.51 -1.91 -3.39
CA SER A 213 3.72 -0.67 -3.35
C SER A 213 3.49 -0.14 -1.94
N LEU A 214 3.31 -0.99 -0.93
CA LEU A 214 3.03 -0.53 0.43
C LEU A 214 4.27 -0.59 1.32
N LEU A 215 4.73 -1.79 1.72
CA LEU A 215 5.70 -1.95 2.80
C LEU A 215 7.03 -1.26 2.50
N TRP A 216 7.49 -1.32 1.25
CA TRP A 216 8.73 -0.67 0.85
C TRP A 216 8.62 0.87 0.93
N PHE A 217 7.50 1.44 0.46
CA PHE A 217 7.32 2.90 0.44
C PHE A 217 6.95 3.48 1.81
N ILE A 218 6.13 2.77 2.61
CA ILE A 218 5.77 3.23 3.96
C ILE A 218 7.00 3.24 4.88
N PHE A 219 7.88 2.25 4.72
CA PHE A 219 9.11 2.13 5.48
C PHE A 219 10.05 3.34 5.28
N PHE A 220 9.92 4.04 4.17
CA PHE A 220 10.70 5.24 3.86
C PHE A 220 9.91 6.55 3.97
N GLY A 221 8.77 6.54 4.60
CA GLY A 221 7.97 7.75 4.86
C GLY A 221 7.44 8.43 3.61
N VAL A 222 7.09 7.66 2.58
CA VAL A 222 6.57 8.19 1.31
C VAL A 222 5.08 8.52 1.45
N THR A 223 4.62 9.58 0.80
CA THR A 223 3.20 9.93 0.73
C THR A 223 2.48 9.06 -0.27
N PHE A 224 1.39 8.41 0.14
CA PHE A 224 0.53 7.61 -0.74
C PHE A 224 -0.59 8.43 -1.34
N VAL A 225 -0.86 8.23 -2.62
CA VAL A 225 -2.04 8.77 -3.31
C VAL A 225 -3.02 7.63 -3.51
N PHE A 226 -4.14 7.65 -2.79
CA PHE A 226 -5.18 6.62 -2.90
C PHE A 226 -6.23 7.02 -3.93
N LEU A 227 -6.74 6.02 -4.65
CA LEU A 227 -7.78 6.17 -5.65
C LEU A 227 -9.15 5.81 -5.06
N GLU A 228 -10.16 6.61 -5.35
CA GLU A 228 -11.56 6.25 -5.10
C GLU A 228 -12.07 5.21 -6.11
N ARG A 229 -11.57 5.30 -7.35
CA ARG A 229 -11.96 4.42 -8.47
C ARG A 229 -10.73 4.01 -9.26
N TYR A 230 -10.70 2.75 -9.68
CA TYR A 230 -9.61 2.16 -10.46
C TYR A 230 -9.85 2.28 -11.98
N ASP A 231 -10.19 3.46 -12.45
CA ASP A 231 -10.33 3.76 -13.87
C ASP A 231 -9.25 4.73 -14.36
N SER A 232 -9.03 4.77 -15.68
CA SER A 232 -7.94 5.56 -16.25
C SER A 232 -8.10 7.08 -16.05
N ARG A 233 -9.32 7.60 -15.88
CA ARG A 233 -9.53 9.03 -15.60
C ARG A 233 -9.10 9.37 -14.18
N SER A 234 -9.48 8.50 -13.22
CA SER A 234 -9.07 8.65 -11.83
C SER A 234 -7.55 8.55 -11.68
N ILE A 235 -6.90 7.61 -12.41
CA ILE A 235 -5.45 7.50 -12.44
C ILE A 235 -4.80 8.78 -12.98
N GLN A 236 -5.26 9.28 -14.13
CA GLN A 236 -4.72 10.51 -14.72
C GLN A 236 -4.91 11.72 -13.81
N TYR A 237 -6.10 11.84 -13.21
CA TYR A 237 -6.39 12.90 -12.25
C TYR A 237 -5.47 12.84 -11.02
N ALA A 238 -5.36 11.66 -10.43
CA ALA A 238 -4.50 11.43 -9.27
C ALA A 238 -3.02 11.71 -9.60
N CYS A 239 -2.53 11.27 -10.76
CA CYS A 239 -1.17 11.56 -11.21
C CYS A 239 -0.92 13.05 -11.36
N LYS A 240 -1.87 13.79 -11.95
CA LYS A 240 -1.76 15.24 -12.18
C LYS A 240 -1.89 16.04 -10.89
N VAL A 241 -2.99 15.85 -10.14
CA VAL A 241 -3.33 16.65 -8.96
C VAL A 241 -2.54 16.18 -7.74
N GLY A 242 -2.40 14.87 -7.57
CA GLY A 242 -1.61 14.25 -6.52
C GLY A 242 -0.11 14.37 -6.72
N ARG A 243 0.36 14.84 -7.89
CA ARG A 243 1.78 14.91 -8.25
C ARG A 243 2.51 13.59 -8.01
N VAL A 244 1.89 12.49 -8.46
CA VAL A 244 2.46 11.15 -8.32
C VAL A 244 3.84 11.10 -8.98
N THR A 245 4.82 10.57 -8.25
CA THR A 245 6.18 10.38 -8.73
C THR A 245 6.46 8.92 -9.08
N HIS A 246 5.77 7.98 -8.40
CA HIS A 246 5.96 6.55 -8.56
C HIS A 246 4.61 5.85 -8.76
N PHE A 247 4.60 4.97 -9.75
CA PHE A 247 3.42 4.19 -10.10
C PHE A 247 3.85 2.80 -10.60
N PHE A 248 3.44 1.78 -9.88
CA PHE A 248 3.59 0.39 -10.31
C PHE A 248 2.28 -0.16 -10.85
N ALA A 249 2.36 -0.78 -12.01
CA ALA A 249 1.23 -1.47 -12.61
C ALA A 249 1.70 -2.66 -13.46
N VAL A 250 0.81 -3.60 -13.70
CA VAL A 250 1.05 -4.70 -14.63
C VAL A 250 1.02 -4.20 -16.08
N PRO A 251 1.71 -4.87 -17.03
CA PRO A 251 1.80 -4.41 -18.43
C PRO A 251 0.45 -4.07 -19.07
N ALA A 252 -0.57 -4.88 -18.84
CA ALA A 252 -1.92 -4.66 -19.37
C ALA A 252 -2.53 -3.30 -18.98
N VAL A 253 -2.25 -2.81 -17.77
CA VAL A 253 -2.72 -1.50 -17.28
C VAL A 253 -2.00 -0.37 -18.03
N TRP A 254 -0.69 -0.49 -18.23
CA TRP A 254 0.08 0.48 -19.00
C TRP A 254 -0.41 0.57 -20.44
N GLU A 255 -0.65 -0.57 -21.10
CA GLU A 255 -1.19 -0.61 -22.46
C GLU A 255 -2.59 0.00 -22.55
N GLN A 256 -3.47 -0.30 -21.60
CA GLN A 256 -4.82 0.29 -21.56
C GLN A 256 -4.76 1.78 -21.35
N THR A 257 -3.93 2.27 -20.43
CA THR A 257 -3.76 3.69 -20.14
C THR A 257 -3.20 4.43 -21.37
N ALA A 258 -2.18 3.86 -22.03
CA ALA A 258 -1.59 4.44 -23.24
C ALA A 258 -2.62 4.53 -24.38
N ARG A 259 -3.39 3.45 -24.63
CA ARG A 259 -4.46 3.45 -25.64
C ARG A 259 -5.53 4.53 -25.36
N GLN A 260 -5.88 4.70 -24.10
CA GLN A 260 -6.89 5.72 -23.73
C GLN A 260 -6.35 7.15 -23.88
N LEU A 261 -5.10 7.41 -23.47
CA LEU A 261 -4.44 8.70 -23.68
C LEU A 261 -4.36 9.06 -25.17
N LEU A 262 -3.99 8.10 -26.02
CA LEU A 262 -3.94 8.31 -27.47
C LEU A 262 -5.32 8.62 -28.07
N ARG A 263 -6.37 7.90 -27.66
CA ARG A 263 -7.75 8.18 -28.11
C ARG A 263 -8.23 9.56 -27.68
N GLU A 264 -7.92 9.96 -26.45
CA GLU A 264 -8.31 11.29 -25.95
C GLU A 264 -7.55 12.40 -26.68
N ALA A 265 -6.25 12.23 -26.90
CA ALA A 265 -5.44 13.15 -27.69
C ALA A 265 -5.93 13.24 -29.16
N GLU A 266 -6.40 12.14 -29.74
CA GLU A 266 -6.99 12.12 -31.09
C GLU A 266 -8.31 12.89 -31.15
N ARG A 267 -9.21 12.71 -30.18
CA ARG A 267 -10.45 13.47 -30.06
C ARG A 267 -10.21 14.98 -29.94
N GLN A 268 -9.12 15.36 -29.25
CA GLN A 268 -8.73 16.77 -29.07
C GLN A 268 -7.86 17.32 -30.21
N GLY A 269 -7.58 16.53 -31.25
CA GLY A 269 -6.70 16.93 -32.36
C GLY A 269 -5.23 17.10 -31.95
N GLN A 270 -4.83 16.56 -30.82
CA GLN A 270 -3.48 16.74 -30.23
C GLN A 270 -2.59 15.49 -30.31
N LYS A 271 -3.02 14.45 -31.02
CA LYS A 271 -2.29 13.15 -31.11
C LYS A 271 -0.83 13.33 -31.57
N GLU A 272 -0.62 14.12 -32.64
CA GLU A 272 0.72 14.40 -33.15
C GLU A 272 1.60 15.12 -32.12
N LYS A 273 1.04 16.08 -31.39
CA LYS A 273 1.72 16.82 -30.34
C LYS A 273 2.14 15.89 -29.20
N LEU A 274 1.24 14.99 -28.77
CA LEU A 274 1.52 13.98 -27.75
C LEU A 274 2.64 13.05 -28.19
N LEU A 275 2.57 12.50 -29.41
CA LEU A 275 3.60 11.59 -29.93
C LEU A 275 4.97 12.27 -30.07
N ARG A 276 5.02 13.54 -30.48
CA ARG A 276 6.26 14.31 -30.50
C ARG A 276 6.84 14.51 -29.09
N ALA A 277 5.99 14.85 -28.11
CA ALA A 277 6.42 15.01 -26.71
C ALA A 277 6.99 13.72 -26.14
N VAL A 278 6.34 12.56 -26.39
CA VAL A 278 6.83 11.25 -25.96
C VAL A 278 8.17 10.92 -26.62
N ARG A 279 8.31 11.12 -27.95
CA ARG A 279 9.58 10.91 -28.66
C ARG A 279 10.70 11.81 -28.12
N PHE A 280 10.39 13.07 -27.85
CA PHE A 280 11.34 14.02 -27.30
C PHE A 280 11.78 13.63 -25.88
N SER A 281 10.84 13.24 -25.03
CA SER A 281 11.12 12.76 -23.68
C SER A 281 12.00 11.50 -23.71
N ASN A 282 11.66 10.51 -24.55
CA ASN A 282 12.46 9.29 -24.71
C ASN A 282 13.86 9.59 -25.27
N GLY A 283 13.97 10.52 -26.23
CA GLY A 283 15.26 10.98 -26.77
C GLY A 283 16.12 11.66 -25.71
N LEU A 284 15.52 12.54 -24.89
CA LEU A 284 16.23 13.16 -23.76
C LEU A 284 16.65 12.14 -22.70
N GLN A 285 15.82 11.15 -22.42
CA GLN A 285 16.12 10.10 -21.44
C GLN A 285 17.28 9.21 -21.89
N SER A 286 17.43 8.97 -23.21
CA SER A 286 18.56 8.20 -23.75
C SER A 286 19.90 8.98 -23.70
N VAL A 287 19.85 10.31 -23.88
CA VAL A 287 21.06 11.17 -23.90
C VAL A 287 21.34 11.76 -22.51
N PHE A 288 20.28 12.14 -21.79
CA PHE A 288 20.36 12.72 -20.46
C PHE A 288 19.35 12.04 -19.51
N PRO A 289 19.68 10.89 -18.94
CA PRO A 289 18.75 10.11 -18.10
C PRO A 289 18.13 10.92 -16.95
N ARG A 290 18.87 11.92 -16.44
CA ARG A 290 18.40 12.80 -15.36
C ARG A 290 17.45 13.92 -15.77
N LEU A 291 17.44 14.31 -17.05
CA LEU A 291 16.57 15.39 -17.58
C LEU A 291 15.27 14.84 -18.14
N GLY A 292 15.29 13.67 -18.78
CA GLY A 292 14.10 13.04 -19.36
C GLY A 292 13.03 12.63 -18.34
N ALA A 293 13.43 12.38 -17.11
CA ALA A 293 12.50 12.06 -16.01
C ALA A 293 11.73 13.28 -15.46
N ARG A 294 12.03 14.52 -15.92
CA ARG A 294 11.42 15.76 -15.43
C ARG A 294 10.40 16.39 -16.40
N LEU A 295 10.23 15.80 -17.57
CA LEU A 295 9.28 16.23 -18.60
C LEU A 295 8.06 15.33 -18.67
#